data_5c512c32ca67e55d52bd9991e75117e7
#
_entry.id   5c512c32ca67e55d52bd9991e75117e7
#
_cell.length_a   1.000
_cell.length_b   1.000
_cell.length_c   1.000
_cell.angle_alpha   90.00
_cell.angle_beta   90.00
_cell.angle_gamma   90.00
#
_symmetry.space_group_name_H-M   'P 1'
#
loop_
_entity.id
_entity.type
_entity.pdbx_description
1 polymer ?
#
loop_
_entity_poly.entity_id
_entity_poly.type
_entity_poly.pdbx_seq_one_letter_code
_entity_poly.pdbx_strand_id
1 'polypeptide(L)'
;MCIRDSPEFVNGKYAFYTRPQDSFIEAGDQGGVSFGLCDDITNAVIDEEKVVSPRRYHTITESKNGAGAVPIKTEKGWIHLAHGVRNTAAGLRYVLYVFVTDLQDPAKLIAEPGGFFIAPLGKERVGDVSNVVFTNGAIADDDGKVYVYYASSDTRMHVAETSIAQLLDYAFGTPADPLRSADCVRQRCALIEKNLEYMKAHK
;
A
#
# COMPACT_ATOMS: atom_id res chain seq x y z
N MET A 1 6.25 -13.94 6.57
CA MET A 1 5.04 -13.32 7.15
C MET A 1 5.28 -11.82 7.23
N CYS A 2 4.35 -11.02 6.69
CA CYS A 2 4.48 -9.56 6.72
C CYS A 2 3.60 -9.04 7.85
N ILE A 3 4.22 -8.76 8.99
CA ILE A 3 3.56 -8.10 10.13
C ILE A 3 4.23 -6.76 10.32
N ARG A 4 3.44 -5.73 10.52
CA ARG A 4 3.90 -4.39 10.89
C ARG A 4 3.11 -3.89 12.09
N ASP A 5 3.83 -3.38 13.05
CA ASP A 5 3.26 -2.67 14.18
C ASP A 5 2.74 -1.28 13.78
N SER A 6 1.74 -0.82 14.48
CA SER A 6 1.32 0.58 14.45
C SER A 6 2.24 1.38 15.38
N PRO A 7 2.58 2.62 15.04
CA PRO A 7 3.39 3.47 15.91
C PRO A 7 2.65 3.92 17.18
N GLU A 8 1.36 3.66 17.27
CA GLU A 8 0.52 4.05 18.42
C GLU A 8 -0.33 2.87 18.91
N PHE A 9 -0.60 2.88 20.21
CA PHE A 9 -1.58 1.99 20.82
C PHE A 9 -2.99 2.33 20.34
N VAL A 10 -3.79 1.30 20.11
CA VAL A 10 -5.21 1.43 19.79
C VAL A 10 -6.01 0.80 20.94
N ASN A 11 -6.84 1.60 21.59
CA ASN A 11 -7.60 1.19 22.79
C ASN A 11 -6.71 0.60 23.90
N GLY A 12 -5.49 1.13 24.05
CA GLY A 12 -4.53 0.65 25.04
C GLY A 12 -3.83 -0.67 24.69
N LYS A 13 -4.03 -1.19 23.49
CA LYS A 13 -3.43 -2.43 22.98
C LYS A 13 -2.41 -2.17 21.90
N TYR A 14 -1.46 -3.09 21.73
CA TYR A 14 -0.56 -3.11 20.59
C TYR A 14 -1.34 -3.42 19.32
N ALA A 15 -1.14 -2.63 18.28
CA ALA A 15 -1.83 -2.76 17.02
C ALA A 15 -0.90 -3.27 15.92
N PHE A 16 -1.38 -4.21 15.11
CA PHE A 16 -0.61 -4.85 14.06
C PHE A 16 -1.36 -4.86 12.74
N TYR A 17 -0.62 -4.62 11.67
CA TYR A 17 -1.07 -4.95 10.32
C TYR A 17 -0.44 -6.28 9.91
N THR A 18 -1.29 -7.27 9.73
CA THR A 18 -0.92 -8.66 9.50
C THR A 18 -1.23 -9.09 8.08
N ARG A 19 -0.85 -10.29 7.75
CA ARG A 19 -1.31 -11.00 6.56
C ARG A 19 -1.65 -12.43 6.96
N PRO A 20 -2.92 -12.74 7.25
CA PRO A 20 -3.37 -14.09 7.54
C PRO A 20 -3.01 -15.05 6.42
N GLN A 21 -2.50 -16.22 6.77
CA GLN A 21 -2.05 -17.24 5.82
C GLN A 21 -2.84 -18.54 5.87
N ASP A 22 -3.87 -18.62 6.71
CA ASP A 22 -4.60 -19.84 6.99
C ASP A 22 -5.31 -20.46 5.77
N SER A 23 -5.49 -19.65 4.73
CA SER A 23 -6.06 -20.06 3.44
C SER A 23 -5.09 -19.96 2.26
N PHE A 24 -3.79 -19.99 2.51
CA PHE A 24 -2.79 -19.84 1.46
C PHE A 24 -2.86 -20.91 0.37
N ILE A 25 -3.40 -22.08 0.69
CA ILE A 25 -3.53 -23.23 -0.22
C ILE A 25 -4.92 -23.26 -0.88
N GLU A 26 -5.93 -22.67 -0.27
CA GLU A 26 -7.26 -22.59 -0.83
C GLU A 26 -7.44 -21.28 -1.59
N ALA A 27 -7.83 -21.36 -2.85
CA ALA A 27 -8.17 -20.21 -3.69
C ALA A 27 -9.50 -19.59 -3.20
N GLY A 28 -9.51 -19.08 -1.97
CA GLY A 28 -10.68 -18.48 -1.32
C GLY A 28 -10.53 -16.98 -1.14
N ASP A 29 -11.59 -16.33 -0.68
CA ASP A 29 -11.71 -14.89 -0.48
C ASP A 29 -10.86 -14.33 0.67
N GLN A 30 -10.06 -15.18 1.33
CA GLN A 30 -9.24 -14.80 2.46
C GLN A 30 -7.83 -14.42 2.03
N GLY A 31 -7.22 -13.56 2.81
CA GLY A 31 -5.93 -12.95 2.54
C GLY A 31 -6.07 -11.45 2.27
N GLY A 32 -4.95 -10.76 2.35
CA GLY A 32 -4.90 -9.32 2.27
C GLY A 32 -4.15 -8.75 3.46
N VAL A 33 -4.08 -7.42 3.53
CA VAL A 33 -3.61 -6.77 4.74
C VAL A 33 -4.75 -6.74 5.74
N SER A 34 -4.53 -7.32 6.91
CA SER A 34 -5.49 -7.32 8.03
C SER A 34 -4.96 -6.49 9.18
N PHE A 35 -5.86 -6.12 10.08
CA PHE A 35 -5.58 -5.39 11.31
C PHE A 35 -6.00 -6.25 12.49
N GLY A 36 -5.14 -6.33 13.51
CA GLY A 36 -5.42 -7.03 14.75
C GLY A 36 -4.78 -6.36 15.95
N LEU A 37 -5.30 -6.66 17.14
CA LEU A 37 -4.84 -6.13 18.41
C LEU A 37 -4.24 -7.23 19.28
N CYS A 38 -3.26 -6.87 20.08
CA CYS A 38 -2.58 -7.75 21.02
C CYS A 38 -2.41 -7.05 22.37
N ASP A 39 -2.64 -7.75 23.46
CA ASP A 39 -2.51 -7.20 24.81
C ASP A 39 -1.07 -7.21 25.32
N ASP A 40 -0.28 -8.20 24.93
CA ASP A 40 1.10 -8.39 25.40
C ASP A 40 2.05 -8.64 24.22
N ILE A 41 2.96 -7.70 24.00
CA ILE A 41 3.96 -7.80 22.92
C ILE A 41 4.97 -8.94 23.15
N THR A 42 5.18 -9.36 24.39
CA THR A 42 6.10 -10.45 24.72
C THR A 42 5.51 -11.84 24.44
N ASN A 43 4.16 -11.89 24.37
CA ASN A 43 3.39 -13.07 23.98
C ASN A 43 2.30 -12.63 23.01
N ALA A 44 2.70 -12.20 21.82
CA ALA A 44 1.83 -11.58 20.84
C ALA A 44 0.84 -12.60 20.25
N VAL A 45 -0.36 -12.63 20.81
CA VAL A 45 -1.51 -13.39 20.30
C VAL A 45 -2.55 -12.42 19.78
N ILE A 46 -2.97 -12.61 18.54
CA ILE A 46 -4.00 -11.83 17.87
C ILE A 46 -5.18 -12.78 17.66
N ASP A 47 -6.22 -12.62 18.47
CA ASP A 47 -7.38 -13.53 18.45
C ASP A 47 -8.33 -13.23 17.28
N GLU A 48 -8.45 -11.95 16.90
CA GLU A 48 -9.34 -11.50 15.83
C GLU A 48 -8.59 -10.59 14.86
N GLU A 49 -8.75 -10.85 13.57
CA GLU A 49 -8.20 -10.02 12.49
C GLU A 49 -9.32 -9.51 11.59
N LYS A 50 -9.27 -8.22 11.28
CA LYS A 50 -10.18 -7.57 10.33
C LYS A 50 -9.42 -7.25 9.05
N VAL A 51 -9.91 -7.73 7.91
CA VAL A 51 -9.32 -7.41 6.61
C VAL A 51 -9.51 -5.92 6.31
N VAL A 52 -8.41 -5.23 6.05
CA VAL A 52 -8.35 -3.78 5.74
C VAL A 52 -8.19 -3.55 4.24
N SER A 53 -7.16 -4.13 3.63
CA SER A 53 -6.94 -4.08 2.18
C SER A 53 -7.00 -5.50 1.61
N PRO A 54 -8.17 -5.90 1.06
CA PRO A 54 -8.38 -7.24 0.55
C PRO A 54 -7.65 -7.46 -0.78
N ARG A 55 -7.41 -8.73 -1.10
CA ARG A 55 -7.04 -9.11 -2.46
C ARG A 55 -8.18 -8.80 -3.42
N ARG A 56 -7.83 -8.36 -4.63
CA ARG A 56 -8.82 -8.04 -5.68
C ARG A 56 -8.41 -8.70 -6.98
N TYR A 57 -9.31 -9.51 -7.51
CA TYR A 57 -9.08 -10.21 -8.76
C TYR A 57 -8.87 -9.23 -9.93
N HIS A 58 -7.99 -9.58 -10.86
CA HIS A 58 -7.55 -8.74 -12.00
C HIS A 58 -6.86 -7.42 -11.63
N THR A 59 -6.39 -7.26 -10.40
CA THR A 59 -5.63 -6.10 -9.96
C THR A 59 -4.19 -6.46 -9.60
N ILE A 60 -3.44 -5.46 -9.11
CA ILE A 60 -2.08 -5.66 -8.61
C ILE A 60 -2.01 -6.53 -7.35
N THR A 61 -3.12 -6.75 -6.67
CA THR A 61 -3.22 -7.53 -5.42
C THR A 61 -3.91 -8.88 -5.62
N GLU A 62 -4.08 -9.34 -6.86
CA GLU A 62 -4.85 -10.56 -7.16
C GLU A 62 -4.27 -11.84 -6.55
N SER A 63 -2.95 -11.95 -6.48
CA SER A 63 -2.28 -13.12 -5.90
C SER A 63 -2.10 -12.98 -4.39
N LYS A 64 -1.51 -11.88 -3.98
CA LYS A 64 -1.30 -11.53 -2.56
C LYS A 64 -0.94 -10.05 -2.41
N ASN A 65 -1.05 -9.56 -1.20
CA ASN A 65 -0.54 -8.25 -0.79
C ASN A 65 -0.06 -8.32 0.65
N GLY A 66 0.61 -7.29 1.10
CA GLY A 66 1.11 -7.22 2.47
C GLY A 66 1.57 -5.82 2.84
N ALA A 67 1.54 -5.53 4.13
CA ALA A 67 2.08 -4.29 4.67
C ALA A 67 3.60 -4.20 4.41
N GLY A 68 4.06 -3.01 4.14
CA GLY A 68 5.48 -2.71 3.91
C GLY A 68 6.10 -1.94 5.08
N ALA A 69 6.18 -0.62 4.97
CA ALA A 69 6.69 0.24 6.04
C ALA A 69 5.70 0.37 7.21
N VAL A 70 6.20 0.84 8.36
CA VAL A 70 5.35 1.31 9.47
C VAL A 70 4.44 2.42 8.96
N PRO A 71 3.15 2.45 9.32
CA PRO A 71 2.22 3.46 8.86
C PRO A 71 2.64 4.88 9.24
N ILE A 72 2.42 5.84 8.34
CA ILE A 72 2.73 7.26 8.57
C ILE A 72 1.45 7.97 9.01
N LYS A 73 1.47 8.56 10.20
CA LYS A 73 0.36 9.35 10.71
C LYS A 73 0.26 10.69 9.99
N THR A 74 -0.95 11.06 9.58
CA THR A 74 -1.23 12.35 8.95
C THR A 74 -2.55 12.92 9.47
N GLU A 75 -2.87 14.16 9.15
CA GLU A 75 -4.16 14.76 9.51
C GLU A 75 -5.37 14.09 8.85
N LYS A 76 -5.17 13.40 7.71
CA LYS A 76 -6.23 12.76 6.92
C LYS A 76 -6.36 11.25 7.12
N GLY A 77 -5.48 10.65 7.91
CA GLY A 77 -5.46 9.20 8.14
C GLY A 77 -4.05 8.65 8.24
N TRP A 78 -3.96 7.33 8.38
CA TRP A 78 -2.70 6.58 8.37
C TRP A 78 -2.37 6.17 6.95
N ILE A 79 -1.24 6.65 6.41
CA ILE A 79 -0.73 6.22 5.11
C ILE A 79 0.00 4.90 5.26
N HIS A 80 -0.37 3.93 4.46
CA HIS A 80 0.29 2.63 4.36
C HIS A 80 1.00 2.50 3.02
N LEU A 81 2.28 2.17 3.06
CA LEU A 81 3.06 1.75 1.90
C LEU A 81 3.11 0.23 1.90
N ALA A 82 2.49 -0.39 0.92
CA ALA A 82 2.29 -1.83 0.86
C ALA A 82 2.80 -2.40 -0.46
N HIS A 83 2.93 -3.72 -0.53
CA HIS A 83 3.24 -4.41 -1.77
C HIS A 83 2.06 -5.23 -2.26
N GLY A 84 1.83 -5.17 -3.56
CA GLY A 84 0.86 -6.00 -4.27
C GLY A 84 1.55 -6.96 -5.21
N VAL A 85 0.97 -8.13 -5.39
CA VAL A 85 1.54 -9.21 -6.19
C VAL A 85 0.48 -9.77 -7.12
N ARG A 86 0.86 -9.90 -8.39
CA ARG A 86 0.05 -10.60 -9.39
C ARG A 86 0.86 -11.62 -10.17
N ASN A 87 0.18 -12.62 -10.70
CA ASN A 87 0.76 -13.56 -11.64
C ASN A 87 0.87 -12.93 -13.04
N THR A 88 1.98 -13.17 -13.70
CA THR A 88 2.20 -12.80 -15.10
C THR A 88 2.78 -13.99 -15.85
N ALA A 89 2.78 -13.94 -17.18
CA ALA A 89 3.41 -14.99 -17.99
C ALA A 89 4.92 -15.17 -17.70
N ALA A 90 5.57 -14.14 -17.14
CA ALA A 90 6.97 -14.15 -16.75
C ALA A 90 7.19 -14.44 -15.25
N GLY A 91 6.20 -14.97 -14.55
CA GLY A 91 6.23 -15.23 -13.11
C GLY A 91 5.53 -14.15 -12.30
N LEU A 92 5.84 -14.07 -11.01
CA LEU A 92 5.24 -13.09 -10.10
C LEU A 92 5.80 -11.69 -10.38
N ARG A 93 4.91 -10.70 -10.30
CA ARG A 93 5.28 -9.29 -10.32
C ARG A 93 4.88 -8.63 -9.01
N TYR A 94 5.86 -8.03 -8.33
CA TYR A 94 5.66 -7.25 -7.12
C TYR A 94 5.77 -5.76 -7.43
N VAL A 95 4.84 -5.01 -6.89
CA VAL A 95 4.78 -3.54 -7.02
C VAL A 95 4.44 -2.92 -5.67
N LEU A 96 4.75 -1.64 -5.48
CA LEU A 96 4.34 -0.91 -4.28
C LEU A 96 3.07 -0.12 -4.57
N TYR A 97 2.15 -0.15 -3.62
CA TYR A 97 0.92 0.62 -3.65
C TYR A 97 0.66 1.31 -2.31
N VAL A 98 -0.27 2.25 -2.31
CA VAL A 98 -0.65 3.06 -1.14
C VAL A 98 -2.10 2.77 -0.80
N PHE A 99 -2.41 2.73 0.49
CA PHE A 99 -3.77 2.87 0.98
C PHE A 99 -3.76 3.72 2.26
N VAL A 100 -4.92 4.24 2.63
CA VAL A 100 -5.08 5.09 3.81
C VAL A 100 -6.19 4.53 4.69
N THR A 101 -5.92 4.45 6.01
CA THR A 101 -6.91 4.08 7.01
C THR A 101 -7.29 5.27 7.88
N ASP A 102 -8.46 5.18 8.51
CA ASP A 102 -9.01 6.20 9.37
C ASP A 102 -8.16 6.40 10.63
N LEU A 103 -8.08 7.63 11.13
CA LEU A 103 -7.31 7.95 12.34
C LEU A 103 -7.91 7.36 13.61
N GLN A 104 -9.23 7.30 13.71
CA GLN A 104 -9.95 6.83 14.89
C GLN A 104 -10.20 5.32 14.85
N ASP A 105 -10.38 4.76 13.64
CA ASP A 105 -10.51 3.33 13.40
C ASP A 105 -9.44 2.87 12.39
N PRO A 106 -8.23 2.52 12.83
CA PRO A 106 -7.16 2.08 11.95
C PRO A 106 -7.46 0.80 11.15
N ALA A 107 -8.53 0.08 11.48
CA ALA A 107 -9.03 -1.04 10.71
C ALA A 107 -10.00 -0.64 9.58
N LYS A 108 -10.31 0.65 9.45
CA LYS A 108 -11.22 1.17 8.43
C LYS A 108 -10.45 1.78 7.27
N LEU A 109 -10.54 1.14 6.12
CA LEU A 109 -10.00 1.67 4.86
C LEU A 109 -10.81 2.90 4.41
N ILE A 110 -10.13 4.01 4.12
CA ILE A 110 -10.77 5.27 3.65
C ILE A 110 -10.31 5.68 2.25
N ALA A 111 -9.13 5.25 1.81
CA ALA A 111 -8.67 5.45 0.43
C ALA A 111 -7.75 4.31 -0.01
N GLU A 112 -7.93 3.83 -1.21
CA GLU A 112 -7.08 2.82 -1.85
C GLU A 112 -7.11 3.06 -3.37
N PRO A 113 -6.13 3.80 -3.91
CA PRO A 113 -6.04 4.04 -5.35
C PRO A 113 -5.80 2.73 -6.10
N GLY A 114 -6.44 2.58 -7.24
CA GLY A 114 -6.15 1.47 -8.15
C GLY A 114 -4.76 1.60 -8.76
N GLY A 115 -4.03 0.50 -8.84
CA GLY A 115 -2.70 0.50 -9.44
C GLY A 115 -1.56 0.60 -8.43
N PHE A 116 -0.41 1.01 -8.90
CA PHE A 116 0.83 1.08 -8.11
C PHE A 116 1.49 2.46 -8.27
N PHE A 117 2.32 2.86 -7.31
CA PHE A 117 3.14 4.07 -7.41
C PHE A 117 4.61 3.77 -7.70
N ILE A 118 5.13 2.59 -7.32
CA ILE A 118 6.47 2.11 -7.71
C ILE A 118 6.36 0.70 -8.27
N ALA A 119 6.99 0.46 -9.42
CA ALA A 119 7.12 -0.84 -10.05
C ALA A 119 8.55 -1.02 -10.58
N PRO A 120 9.04 -2.26 -10.72
CA PRO A 120 10.39 -2.48 -11.23
C PRO A 120 10.54 -1.97 -12.66
N LEU A 121 11.55 -1.15 -12.91
CA LEU A 121 11.86 -0.55 -14.21
C LEU A 121 13.29 -0.88 -14.66
N GLY A 122 13.48 -1.12 -15.95
CA GLY A 122 14.79 -1.36 -16.53
C GLY A 122 15.59 -2.44 -15.79
N LYS A 123 16.72 -2.07 -15.22
CA LYS A 123 17.62 -2.99 -14.48
C LYS A 123 17.02 -3.52 -13.17
N GLU A 124 16.02 -2.86 -12.61
CA GLU A 124 15.30 -3.32 -11.41
C GLU A 124 14.49 -4.59 -11.65
N ARG A 125 14.28 -4.95 -12.92
CA ARG A 125 13.55 -6.16 -13.30
C ARG A 125 14.38 -7.43 -13.25
N VAL A 126 15.69 -7.32 -13.08
CA VAL A 126 16.62 -8.44 -13.19
C VAL A 126 17.46 -8.55 -11.93
N GLY A 127 17.48 -9.72 -11.32
CA GLY A 127 18.25 -10.05 -10.12
C GLY A 127 17.91 -11.46 -9.66
N ASP A 128 18.14 -11.75 -8.38
CA ASP A 128 17.88 -13.07 -7.79
C ASP A 128 16.40 -13.45 -7.90
N VAL A 129 15.52 -12.49 -7.64
CA VAL A 129 14.07 -12.64 -7.88
C VAL A 129 13.62 -11.57 -8.85
N SER A 130 13.46 -11.93 -10.11
CA SER A 130 13.11 -10.98 -11.17
C SER A 130 11.72 -10.35 -10.98
N ASN A 131 11.59 -9.10 -11.47
CA ASN A 131 10.33 -8.36 -11.55
C ASN A 131 9.69 -8.02 -10.19
N VAL A 132 10.53 -7.75 -9.19
CA VAL A 132 10.13 -7.44 -7.82
C VAL A 132 10.61 -6.07 -7.41
N VAL A 133 9.73 -5.26 -6.79
CA VAL A 133 10.07 -4.20 -5.86
C VAL A 133 9.37 -4.46 -4.53
N PHE A 134 10.10 -4.26 -3.43
CA PHE A 134 9.61 -4.52 -2.09
C PHE A 134 10.08 -3.41 -1.15
N THR A 135 9.16 -2.83 -0.36
CA THR A 135 9.55 -1.79 0.61
C THR A 135 9.98 -2.41 1.93
N ASN A 136 11.11 -1.93 2.43
CA ASN A 136 11.69 -2.33 3.71
C ASN A 136 11.34 -1.34 4.83
N GLY A 137 11.06 -0.09 4.47
CA GLY A 137 10.73 0.96 5.42
C GLY A 137 10.53 2.31 4.75
N ALA A 138 10.00 3.25 5.51
CA ALA A 138 9.89 4.64 5.11
C ALA A 138 10.15 5.54 6.31
N ILE A 139 10.70 6.72 6.06
CA ILE A 139 10.90 7.77 7.04
C ILE A 139 10.14 9.00 6.55
N ALA A 140 9.25 9.52 7.39
CA ALA A 140 8.62 10.82 7.19
C ALA A 140 9.36 11.85 8.04
N ASP A 141 9.82 12.92 7.41
CA ASP A 141 10.54 14.01 8.06
C ASP A 141 9.57 15.12 8.50
N ASP A 142 10.01 15.97 9.42
CA ASP A 142 9.22 17.07 9.98
C ASP A 142 8.81 18.10 8.91
N ASP A 143 9.54 18.20 7.80
CA ASP A 143 9.21 19.06 6.66
C ASP A 143 8.17 18.44 5.70
N GLY A 144 7.65 17.26 6.03
CA GLY A 144 6.67 16.52 5.25
C GLY A 144 7.23 15.71 4.09
N LYS A 145 8.55 15.62 3.96
CA LYS A 145 9.19 14.70 3.02
C LYS A 145 9.07 13.25 3.50
N VAL A 146 9.00 12.34 2.55
CA VAL A 146 8.96 10.90 2.80
C VAL A 146 10.02 10.20 1.96
N TYR A 147 10.91 9.50 2.63
CA TYR A 147 11.93 8.65 2.01
C TYR A 147 11.49 7.20 2.08
N VAL A 148 11.23 6.61 0.92
CA VAL A 148 10.78 5.21 0.78
C VAL A 148 12.00 4.36 0.42
N TYR A 149 12.39 3.49 1.33
CA TYR A 149 13.48 2.54 1.11
C TYR A 149 12.89 1.25 0.52
N TYR A 150 13.34 0.87 -0.66
CA TYR A 150 12.86 -0.34 -1.31
C TYR A 150 13.99 -1.16 -1.95
N ALA A 151 13.78 -2.45 -2.02
CA ALA A 151 14.65 -3.35 -2.75
C ALA A 151 14.08 -3.64 -4.14
N SER A 152 14.95 -3.85 -5.12
CA SER A 152 14.57 -4.37 -6.43
C SER A 152 15.24 -5.70 -6.72
N SER A 153 14.43 -6.66 -7.18
CA SER A 153 14.82 -8.02 -7.59
C SER A 153 15.73 -8.73 -6.58
N ASP A 154 15.51 -8.47 -5.28
CA ASP A 154 16.27 -8.97 -4.13
C ASP A 154 17.80 -8.79 -4.25
N THR A 155 18.23 -7.83 -5.06
CA THR A 155 19.65 -7.61 -5.40
C THR A 155 20.11 -6.19 -5.09
N ARG A 156 19.24 -5.20 -5.16
CA ARG A 156 19.61 -3.77 -5.04
C ARG A 156 18.70 -3.05 -4.08
N MET A 157 19.29 -2.13 -3.31
CA MET A 157 18.57 -1.20 -2.45
C MET A 157 18.48 0.17 -3.13
N HIS A 158 17.33 0.80 -2.98
CA HIS A 158 17.01 2.11 -3.52
C HIS A 158 16.33 2.98 -2.46
N VAL A 159 16.35 4.27 -2.68
CA VAL A 159 15.52 5.25 -1.98
C VAL A 159 14.77 6.10 -2.99
N ALA A 160 13.48 6.27 -2.77
CA ALA A 160 12.66 7.23 -3.50
C ALA A 160 12.21 8.34 -2.55
N GLU A 161 12.24 9.59 -3.01
CA GLU A 161 11.73 10.75 -2.27
C GLU A 161 10.35 11.12 -2.78
N THR A 162 9.44 11.42 -1.86
CA THR A 162 8.11 11.97 -2.11
C THR A 162 7.73 12.87 -0.94
N SER A 163 6.45 13.25 -0.81
CA SER A 163 5.95 13.97 0.34
C SER A 163 4.61 13.41 0.83
N ILE A 164 4.28 13.68 2.09
CA ILE A 164 2.96 13.35 2.67
C ILE A 164 1.84 13.95 1.80
N ALA A 165 2.01 15.20 1.35
CA ALA A 165 1.01 15.87 0.51
C ALA A 165 0.80 15.14 -0.83
N GLN A 166 1.88 14.71 -1.50
CA GLN A 166 1.80 13.95 -2.76
C GLN A 166 1.16 12.57 -2.57
N LEU A 167 1.52 11.87 -1.49
CA LEU A 167 0.94 10.56 -1.18
C LEU A 167 -0.56 10.66 -0.90
N LEU A 168 -0.99 11.69 -0.15
CA LEU A 168 -2.40 11.93 0.13
C LEU A 168 -3.17 12.36 -1.14
N ASP A 169 -2.61 13.25 -1.96
CA ASP A 169 -3.23 13.65 -3.24
C ASP A 169 -3.39 12.44 -4.17
N TYR A 170 -2.37 11.60 -4.26
CA TYR A 170 -2.43 10.34 -5.00
C TYR A 170 -3.48 9.39 -4.44
N ALA A 171 -3.51 9.18 -3.12
CA ALA A 171 -4.40 8.21 -2.47
C ALA A 171 -5.87 8.61 -2.60
N PHE A 172 -6.21 9.89 -2.40
CA PHE A 172 -7.59 10.38 -2.46
C PHE A 172 -8.01 10.85 -3.85
N GLY A 173 -7.06 11.27 -4.69
CA GLY A 173 -7.32 11.77 -6.04
C GLY A 173 -7.35 10.69 -7.12
N THR A 174 -6.87 9.47 -6.82
CA THR A 174 -6.81 8.38 -7.81
C THR A 174 -7.96 7.38 -7.59
N PRO A 175 -8.55 6.86 -8.68
CA PRO A 175 -9.62 5.85 -8.63
C PRO A 175 -9.26 4.60 -7.85
N ALA A 176 -10.20 4.12 -7.04
CA ALA A 176 -10.05 2.87 -6.31
C ALA A 176 -10.12 1.62 -7.20
N ASP A 177 -10.83 1.67 -8.33
CA ASP A 177 -11.05 0.51 -9.18
C ASP A 177 -10.75 0.81 -10.66
N PRO A 178 -9.57 0.39 -11.16
CA PRO A 178 -9.19 0.60 -12.56
C PRO A 178 -10.02 -0.24 -13.55
N LEU A 179 -10.78 -1.21 -13.09
CA LEU A 179 -11.62 -2.06 -13.95
C LEU A 179 -13.02 -1.49 -14.19
N ARG A 180 -13.45 -0.53 -13.38
CA ARG A 180 -14.71 0.17 -13.58
C ARG A 180 -14.54 1.27 -14.63
N SER A 181 -14.75 0.91 -15.88
CA SER A 181 -14.48 1.79 -17.02
C SER A 181 -15.17 3.15 -16.93
N ALA A 182 -16.40 3.23 -16.41
CA ALA A 182 -17.11 4.49 -16.20
C ALA A 182 -16.46 5.39 -15.16
N ASP A 183 -15.98 4.83 -14.05
CA ASP A 183 -15.26 5.56 -13.02
C ASP A 183 -13.86 5.96 -13.51
N CYS A 184 -13.17 5.09 -14.22
CA CYS A 184 -11.91 5.41 -14.86
C CYS A 184 -12.02 6.59 -15.83
N VAL A 185 -13.04 6.61 -16.68
CA VAL A 185 -13.25 7.71 -17.63
C VAL A 185 -13.53 9.00 -16.87
N ARG A 186 -14.46 9.00 -15.91
CA ARG A 186 -14.82 10.18 -15.12
C ARG A 186 -13.60 10.80 -14.42
N GLN A 187 -12.77 9.99 -13.83
CA GLN A 187 -11.60 10.45 -13.08
C GLN A 187 -10.46 10.90 -13.99
N ARG A 188 -10.29 10.27 -15.15
CA ARG A 188 -9.39 10.80 -16.18
C ARG A 188 -9.86 12.16 -16.69
N CYS A 189 -11.14 12.35 -16.88
CA CYS A 189 -11.70 13.65 -17.26
C CYS A 189 -11.41 14.70 -16.16
N ALA A 190 -11.70 14.38 -14.90
CA ALA A 190 -11.43 15.28 -13.78
C ALA A 190 -9.94 15.63 -13.64
N LEU A 191 -9.03 14.66 -13.85
CA LEU A 191 -7.59 14.91 -13.84
C LEU A 191 -7.16 15.80 -15.02
N ILE A 192 -7.71 15.58 -16.20
CA ILE A 192 -7.43 16.42 -17.38
C ILE A 192 -7.90 17.86 -17.11
N GLU A 193 -9.10 18.06 -16.56
CA GLU A 193 -9.62 19.38 -16.20
C GLU A 193 -8.71 20.08 -15.19
N LYS A 194 -8.32 19.40 -14.11
CA LYS A 194 -7.37 19.92 -13.10
C LYS A 194 -6.03 20.32 -13.73
N ASN A 195 -5.50 19.49 -14.62
CA ASN A 195 -4.25 19.79 -15.32
C ASN A 195 -4.39 21.01 -16.28
N LEU A 196 -5.51 21.13 -16.96
CA LEU A 196 -5.79 22.29 -17.82
C LEU A 196 -5.90 23.59 -17.02
N GLU A 197 -6.53 23.55 -15.86
CA GLU A 197 -6.59 24.69 -14.93
C GLU A 197 -5.19 25.08 -14.43
N TYR A 198 -4.40 24.09 -14.02
CA TYR A 198 -3.00 24.32 -13.61
C TYR A 198 -2.18 24.97 -14.73
N MET A 199 -2.28 24.45 -15.95
CA MET A 199 -1.55 25.02 -17.11
C MET A 199 -2.00 26.43 -17.48
N LYS A 200 -3.29 26.79 -17.25
CA LYS A 200 -3.79 28.16 -17.45
C LYS A 200 -3.26 29.12 -16.39
N ALA A 201 -3.12 28.66 -15.15
CA ALA A 201 -2.65 29.48 -14.03
C ALA A 201 -1.12 29.71 -14.05
N HIS A 202 -0.37 28.90 -14.82
CA HIS A 202 1.10 28.94 -14.87
C HIS A 202 1.64 29.29 -16.28
N LYS A 203 0.81 29.90 -17.12
CA LYS A 203 1.20 30.60 -18.35
C LYS A 203 1.51 32.06 -18.02
#